data_5d3c60d6d9bea5e930f891ab54fd90e4
#
_entry.id   5d3c60d6d9bea5e930f891ab54fd90e4
#
_cell.length_a   1.000
_cell.length_b   1.000
_cell.length_c   1.000
_cell.angle_alpha   90.00
_cell.angle_beta   90.00
_cell.angle_gamma   90.00
#
_symmetry.space_group_name_H-M   'P 1'
#
loop_
_entity.id
_entity.type
_entity.pdbx_description
1 polymer ?
#
loop_
_entity_poly.entity_id
_entity_poly.type
_entity_poly.pdbx_seq_one_letter_code
_entity_poly.pdbx_strand_id
1 'polypeptide(L)' 'MSLLLGVDTGGTYTDAVLLRGDDTVVAFAKSLTTRHDLALGIRSAVLAVLERA' A
#
# COMPACT_ATOMS: atom_id res chain seq x y z
N MET A 1 -17.63 -1.59 -10.55
CA MET A 1 -16.72 -0.71 -9.80
C MET A 1 -15.34 -1.32 -9.73
N SER A 2 -14.33 -0.60 -10.19
CA SER A 2 -12.95 -1.10 -10.19
C SER A 2 -12.18 -0.52 -9.02
N LEU A 3 -11.33 -1.35 -8.41
CA LEU A 3 -10.39 -0.90 -7.40
C LEU A 3 -8.97 -1.17 -7.91
N LEU A 4 -8.09 -0.20 -7.70
CA LEU A 4 -6.68 -0.33 -8.04
C LEU A 4 -5.84 -0.21 -6.78
N LEU A 5 -4.91 -1.13 -6.62
CA LEU A 5 -3.97 -1.09 -5.52
C LEU A 5 -2.60 -0.67 -6.06
N GLY A 6 -2.12 0.48 -5.59
CA GLY A 6 -0.80 0.96 -5.95
C GLY A 6 0.16 0.78 -4.79
N VAL A 7 1.37 0.34 -5.08
CA VAL A 7 2.40 0.17 -4.06
C VAL A 7 3.68 0.81 -4.56
N ASP A 8 4.29 1.66 -3.72
CA ASP A 8 5.56 2.30 -4.02
C ASP A 8 6.55 1.98 -2.92
N THR A 9 7.60 1.25 -3.26
CA THR A 9 8.62 0.83 -2.30
C THR A 9 9.81 1.77 -2.34
N GLY A 10 9.97 2.55 -1.28
CA GLY A 10 11.12 3.43 -1.12
C GLY A 10 12.18 2.79 -0.22
N GLY A 11 13.28 3.51 0.00
CA GLY A 11 14.37 3.02 0.84
C GLY A 11 14.02 2.92 2.31
N THR A 12 13.10 3.74 2.79
CA THR A 12 12.71 3.80 4.20
C THR A 12 11.28 3.33 4.41
N TYR A 13 10.36 3.75 3.55
CA TYR A 13 8.94 3.44 3.69
C TYR A 13 8.39 2.83 2.42
N THR A 14 7.42 1.94 2.60
CA THR A 14 6.61 1.39 1.52
C THR A 14 5.22 1.97 1.66
N ASP A 15 4.74 2.64 0.62
CA ASP A 15 3.42 3.25 0.59
C ASP A 15 2.46 2.37 -0.20
N ALA A 16 1.24 2.20 0.32
CA ALA A 16 0.18 1.52 -0.40
C ALA A 16 -1.04 2.43 -0.47
N VAL A 17 -1.66 2.49 -1.63
CA VAL A 17 -2.83 3.30 -1.84
C VAL A 17 -3.89 2.48 -2.57
N LEU A 18 -5.13 2.58 -2.11
CA LEU A 18 -6.27 1.93 -2.74
C LEU A 18 -7.10 3.00 -3.42
N LEU A 19 -7.24 2.88 -4.73
CA LEU A 19 -7.98 3.85 -5.54
C LEU A 19 -9.25 3.21 -6.08
N ARG A 20 -10.28 4.04 -6.21
CA ARG A 20 -11.49 3.66 -6.94
C ARG A 20 -11.31 3.98 -8.41
N GLY A 21 -12.15 3.40 -9.28
CA GLY A 21 -12.00 3.56 -10.72
C GLY A 21 -12.07 4.99 -11.25
N ASP A 22 -12.52 5.95 -10.45
CA ASP A 22 -12.54 7.37 -10.79
C ASP A 22 -11.37 8.14 -10.18
N ASP A 23 -10.31 7.44 -9.81
CA ASP A 23 -9.11 7.99 -9.18
C ASP A 23 -9.32 8.54 -7.77
N THR A 24 -10.43 8.17 -7.14
CA THR A 24 -10.69 8.57 -5.76
C THR A 24 -9.88 7.70 -4.81
N VAL A 25 -9.11 8.32 -3.92
CA VAL A 25 -8.36 7.58 -2.90
C VAL A 25 -9.34 7.04 -1.86
N VAL A 26 -9.42 5.72 -1.75
CA VAL A 26 -10.29 5.06 -0.79
C VAL A 26 -9.56 4.86 0.53
N ALA A 27 -8.30 4.46 0.47
CA ALA A 27 -7.50 4.22 1.65
C ALA A 27 -6.01 4.40 1.32
N PHE A 28 -5.23 4.70 2.33
CA PHE A 28 -3.79 4.89 2.19
C PHE A 28 -3.11 4.32 3.44
N ALA A 29 -1.97 3.68 3.25
CA ALA A 29 -1.18 3.16 4.37
C ALA A 29 0.30 3.26 4.04
N LYS A 30 1.11 3.35 5.09
CA LYS A 30 2.55 3.44 4.99
C LYS A 30 3.17 2.45 5.98
N SER A 31 4.19 1.75 5.56
CA SER A 31 4.91 0.79 6.40
C SER A 31 6.40 0.94 6.19
N LEU A 32 7.19 0.59 7.20
CA LEU A 32 8.64 0.61 7.07
C LEU A 32 9.08 -0.46 6.06
N THR A 33 10.01 -0.08 5.19
CA THR A 33 10.60 -1.01 4.24
C THR A 33 11.54 -1.97 4.97
N THR A 34 11.32 -3.26 4.79
CA THR A 34 12.18 -4.29 5.37
C THR A 34 13.22 -4.68 4.33
N ARG A 35 14.47 -4.26 4.55
CA ARG A 35 15.53 -4.40 3.53
C ARG A 35 15.89 -5.84 3.21
N HIS A 36 15.89 -6.71 4.22
CA HIS A 36 16.25 -8.11 4.02
C HIS A 36 15.09 -8.96 3.49
N ASP A 37 13.88 -8.41 3.48
CA ASP A 37 12.72 -9.08 2.92
C ASP A 37 11.70 -8.02 2.49
N LEU A 38 11.82 -7.58 1.25
CA LEU A 38 10.94 -6.54 0.71
C LEU A 38 9.48 -6.98 0.68
N ALA A 39 9.24 -8.29 0.56
CA ALA A 39 7.87 -8.81 0.55
C ALA A 39 7.15 -8.55 1.87
N LEU A 40 7.87 -8.57 3.00
CA LEU A 40 7.27 -8.28 4.30
C LEU A 40 6.76 -6.84 4.38
N GLY A 41 7.56 -5.88 3.91
CA GLY A 41 7.15 -4.48 3.91
C GLY A 41 5.95 -4.23 3.01
N ILE A 42 5.96 -4.81 1.82
CA ILE A 42 4.85 -4.69 0.88
C ILE A 42 3.59 -5.33 1.46
N ARG A 43 3.72 -6.53 2.02
CA ARG A 43 2.59 -7.23 2.63
C ARG A 43 1.98 -6.41 3.76
N SER A 44 2.82 -5.84 4.63
CA SER A 44 2.34 -5.04 5.75
C SER A 44 1.58 -3.81 5.26
N ALA A 45 2.09 -3.13 4.25
CA ALA A 45 1.43 -1.95 3.70
C ALA A 45 0.09 -2.32 3.05
N VAL A 46 0.06 -3.41 2.28
CA VAL A 46 -1.17 -3.86 1.63
C VAL A 46 -2.24 -4.24 2.65
N LEU A 47 -1.86 -5.01 3.67
CA LEU A 47 -2.80 -5.40 4.71
C LEU A 47 -3.34 -4.19 5.47
N ALA A 48 -2.47 -3.23 5.76
CA ALA A 48 -2.88 -2.02 6.48
C ALA A 48 -3.87 -1.20 5.64
N VAL A 49 -3.64 -1.05 4.34
CA VAL A 49 -4.54 -0.28 3.50
C VAL A 49 -5.88 -0.99 3.32
N LEU A 50 -5.89 -2.32 3.25
CA LEU A 50 -7.13 -3.07 3.13
C LEU A 50 -7.97 -3.00 4.41
N GLU A 51 -7.32 -2.95 5.57
CA GLU A 51 -8.02 -2.79 6.84
C GLU A 51 -8.70 -1.43 6.95
N ARG A 52 -8.14 -0.41 6.32
CA ARG A 52 -8.68 0.94 6.36
C ARG A 52 -9.82 1.16 5.38
N ALA A 53 -9.95 0.28 4.40
CA ALA A 53 -10.96 0.42 3.34
C ALA A 53 -12.37 -0.08 3.79
#